data_0dfbcc96fed3afe2803ce1846f91d5b2
#
_entry.id   0dfbcc96fed3afe2803ce1846f91d5b2
#
_cell.length_a   1.000
_cell.length_b   1.000
_cell.length_c   1.000
_cell.angle_alpha   90.00
_cell.angle_beta   90.00
_cell.angle_gamma   90.00
#
_symmetry.space_group_name_H-M   'P 1'
#
loop_
_entity.id
_entity.type
_entity.pdbx_description
1 polymer ?
#
loop_
_entity_poly.entity_id
_entity_poly.type
_entity_poly.pdbx_seq_one_letter_code
_entity_poly.pdbx_strand_id
1 'polypeptide(L)'
;MERRTTNIYKNARQTAGLTQERWAEQLGVTADTVRLYESGRNYPSDEVAARMAEVAGMPVLGYWHLKLKSALANDALPDVARVPLPQAVVDLLAAMDAIQPMIKELLIIARDGAVDEAETVLFEDILDDLEDVVTAALAVKYAERG
;
A
#
# COMPACT_ATOMS: atom_id res chain seq x y z
N MET A 1 9.68 -6.84 -20.75
CA MET A 1 9.66 -5.38 -20.51
C MET A 1 9.85 -5.17 -19.01
N GLU A 2 11.05 -4.78 -18.61
CA GLU A 2 11.33 -4.48 -17.22
C GLU A 2 10.50 -3.26 -16.79
N ARG A 3 9.57 -3.47 -15.86
CA ARG A 3 8.97 -2.35 -15.15
C ARG A 3 10.11 -1.68 -14.36
N ARG A 4 10.56 -0.53 -14.80
CA ARG A 4 11.40 0.33 -13.99
C ARG A 4 10.60 0.63 -12.73
N THR A 5 10.90 -0.09 -11.66
CA THR A 5 10.34 0.18 -10.35
C THR A 5 10.89 1.53 -9.95
N THR A 6 10.09 2.57 -10.10
CA THR A 6 10.47 3.92 -9.68
C THR A 6 10.73 3.87 -8.18
N ASN A 7 11.89 4.35 -7.74
CA ASN A 7 12.22 4.45 -6.33
C ASN A 7 11.16 5.30 -5.62
N ILE A 8 10.55 4.77 -4.57
CA ILE A 8 9.44 5.43 -3.88
C ILE A 8 9.84 6.75 -3.22
N TYR A 9 11.06 6.86 -2.73
CA TYR A 9 11.59 8.06 -2.07
C TYR A 9 11.87 9.17 -3.09
N LYS A 10 12.40 8.82 -4.26
CA LYS A 10 12.55 9.74 -5.39
C LYS A 10 11.19 10.23 -5.88
N ASN A 11 10.23 9.32 -6.00
CA ASN A 11 8.86 9.65 -6.37
C ASN A 11 8.25 10.68 -5.40
N ALA A 12 8.41 10.47 -4.08
CA ALA A 12 7.94 11.41 -3.07
C ALA A 12 8.57 12.81 -3.23
N ARG A 13 9.89 12.86 -3.43
CA ARG A 13 10.59 14.14 -3.66
C ARG A 13 10.07 14.85 -4.91
N GLN A 14 9.92 14.14 -6.00
CA GLN A 14 9.41 14.68 -7.27
C GLN A 14 7.97 15.17 -7.12
N THR A 15 7.14 14.46 -6.38
CA THR A 15 5.77 14.86 -6.04
C THR A 15 5.76 16.16 -5.24
N ALA A 16 6.72 16.32 -4.31
CA ALA A 16 6.89 17.56 -3.55
C ALA A 16 7.46 18.73 -4.40
N GLY A 17 7.97 18.45 -5.60
CA GLY A 17 8.58 19.45 -6.47
C GLY A 17 9.91 19.99 -5.96
N LEU A 18 10.66 19.21 -5.16
CA LEU A 18 11.89 19.64 -4.51
C LEU A 18 13.13 19.05 -5.16
N THR A 19 14.24 19.83 -5.09
CA THR A 19 15.58 19.33 -5.41
C THR A 19 16.06 18.39 -4.30
N GLN A 20 17.09 17.59 -4.58
CA GLN A 20 17.70 16.71 -3.56
C GLN A 20 18.21 17.50 -2.35
N GLU A 21 18.80 18.68 -2.59
CA GLU A 21 19.30 19.57 -1.54
C GLU A 21 18.17 20.11 -0.65
N ARG A 22 17.09 20.59 -1.25
CA ARG A 22 15.92 21.08 -0.50
C ARG A 22 15.20 19.95 0.23
N TRP A 23 15.12 18.80 -0.39
CA TRP A 23 14.54 17.61 0.24
C TRP A 23 15.34 17.21 1.48
N ALA A 24 16.69 17.20 1.37
CA ALA A 24 17.58 16.92 2.49
C ALA A 24 17.38 17.90 3.65
N GLU A 25 17.26 19.20 3.36
CA GLU A 25 16.97 20.22 4.39
C GLU A 25 15.65 19.94 5.13
N GLN A 26 14.61 19.60 4.40
CA GLN A 26 13.28 19.30 4.98
C GLN A 26 13.30 18.04 5.85
N LEU A 27 14.15 17.09 5.52
CA LEU A 27 14.26 15.81 6.21
C LEU A 27 15.29 15.81 7.36
N GLY A 28 16.13 16.85 7.46
CA GLY A 28 17.21 16.90 8.43
C GLY A 28 18.34 15.91 8.15
N VAL A 29 18.58 15.60 6.87
CA VAL A 29 19.65 14.71 6.41
C VAL A 29 20.54 15.43 5.39
N THR A 30 21.63 14.82 4.95
CA THR A 30 22.50 15.37 3.91
C THR A 30 21.96 15.02 2.51
N ALA A 31 22.33 15.83 1.51
CA ALA A 31 22.01 15.54 0.11
C ALA A 31 22.61 14.19 -0.36
N ASP A 32 23.78 13.83 0.13
CA ASP A 32 24.39 12.52 -0.15
C ASP A 32 23.54 11.37 0.41
N THR A 33 22.98 11.54 1.60
CA THR A 33 22.05 10.57 2.19
C THR A 33 20.79 10.42 1.32
N VAL A 34 20.23 11.52 0.82
CA VAL A 34 19.10 11.47 -0.13
C VAL A 34 19.46 10.67 -1.37
N ARG A 35 20.65 10.87 -1.95
CA ARG A 35 21.12 10.11 -3.11
C ARG A 35 21.21 8.62 -2.82
N LEU A 36 21.64 8.23 -1.62
CA LEU A 36 21.69 6.83 -1.20
C LEU A 36 20.29 6.21 -1.10
N TYR A 37 19.32 6.94 -0.58
CA TYR A 37 17.92 6.49 -0.53
C TYR A 37 17.35 6.31 -1.95
N GLU A 38 17.57 7.26 -2.83
CA GLU A 38 17.04 7.25 -4.19
C GLU A 38 17.75 6.23 -5.12
N SER A 39 18.95 5.83 -4.78
CA SER A 39 19.69 4.76 -5.50
C SER A 39 19.38 3.34 -4.99
N GLY A 40 18.64 3.23 -3.89
CA GLY A 40 18.36 1.94 -3.25
C GLY A 40 19.52 1.34 -2.46
N ARG A 41 20.61 2.09 -2.28
CA ARG A 41 21.79 1.63 -1.51
C ARG A 41 21.60 1.72 0.00
N ASN A 42 20.68 2.56 0.43
CA ASN A 42 20.33 2.71 1.84
C ASN A 42 18.83 3.00 1.94
N TYR A 43 18.27 2.74 3.12
CA TYR A 43 16.86 3.01 3.43
C TYR A 43 16.74 4.06 4.52
N PRO A 44 15.79 5.00 4.40
CA PRO A 44 15.51 5.92 5.50
C PRO A 44 14.98 5.17 6.73
N SER A 45 15.16 5.76 7.90
CA SER A 45 14.46 5.31 9.10
C SER A 45 12.95 5.53 8.95
N ASP A 46 12.17 4.90 9.82
CA ASP A 46 10.71 5.08 9.83
C ASP A 46 10.33 6.55 10.09
N GLU A 47 11.07 7.24 10.95
CA GLU A 47 10.86 8.67 11.23
C GLU A 47 11.11 9.55 9.99
N VAL A 48 12.19 9.28 9.27
CA VAL A 48 12.50 10.01 8.02
C VAL A 48 11.47 9.70 6.95
N ALA A 49 11.05 8.45 6.79
CA ALA A 49 10.00 8.07 5.84
C ALA A 49 8.65 8.73 6.18
N ALA A 50 8.28 8.79 7.44
CA ALA A 50 7.09 9.49 7.91
C ALA A 50 7.16 11.00 7.58
N ARG A 51 8.31 11.61 7.77
CA ARG A 51 8.56 13.01 7.40
C ARG A 51 8.46 13.24 5.90
N MET A 52 9.01 12.32 5.09
CA MET A 52 8.86 12.33 3.63
C MET A 52 7.37 12.32 3.22
N ALA A 53 6.60 11.42 3.81
CA ALA A 53 5.16 11.32 3.52
C ALA A 53 4.42 12.62 3.86
N GLU A 54 4.74 13.24 4.99
CA GLU A 54 4.16 14.50 5.44
C GLU A 54 4.52 15.65 4.49
N VAL A 55 5.80 15.85 4.19
CA VAL A 55 6.27 16.95 3.33
C VAL A 55 5.76 16.82 1.89
N ALA A 56 5.70 15.60 1.37
CA ALA A 56 5.18 15.34 0.03
C ALA A 56 3.65 15.32 -0.06
N GLY A 57 2.93 15.34 1.08
CA GLY A 57 1.49 15.13 1.10
C GLY A 57 1.11 13.78 0.50
N MET A 58 1.88 12.74 0.78
CA MET A 58 1.79 11.42 0.16
C MET A 58 1.74 10.31 1.23
N PRO A 59 0.57 10.15 1.90
CA PRO A 59 0.43 9.21 3.02
C PRO A 59 0.77 7.77 2.68
N VAL A 60 0.55 7.35 1.44
CA VAL A 60 0.84 5.98 0.98
C VAL A 60 2.33 5.64 1.05
N LEU A 61 3.22 6.64 1.08
CA LEU A 61 4.66 6.41 1.15
C LEU A 61 5.06 5.62 2.40
N GLY A 62 4.45 5.90 3.55
CA GLY A 62 4.69 5.15 4.78
C GLY A 62 4.34 3.67 4.64
N TYR A 63 3.22 3.38 4.00
CA TYR A 63 2.79 2.02 3.70
C TYR A 63 3.77 1.30 2.76
N TRP A 64 4.18 1.96 1.68
CA TRP A 64 5.16 1.40 0.75
C TRP A 64 6.53 1.18 1.39
N HIS A 65 6.96 2.12 2.24
CA HIS A 65 8.20 2.00 3.01
C HIS A 65 8.18 0.76 3.92
N LEU A 66 7.09 0.55 4.64
CA LEU A 66 6.91 -0.62 5.49
C LEU A 66 7.04 -1.92 4.69
N LYS A 67 6.37 -2.01 3.56
CA LYS A 67 6.44 -3.19 2.67
C LYS A 67 7.85 -3.40 2.11
N LEU A 68 8.54 -2.33 1.77
CA LEU A 68 9.89 -2.40 1.19
C LEU A 68 10.93 -2.83 2.22
N LYS A 69 10.83 -2.36 3.46
CA LYS A 69 11.78 -2.68 4.53
C LYS A 69 11.57 -4.05 5.18
N SER A 70 10.37 -4.57 5.14
CA SER A 70 10.01 -5.80 5.83
C SER A 70 9.49 -6.85 4.84
N ALA A 71 10.20 -7.96 4.72
CA ALA A 71 9.74 -9.09 3.92
C ALA A 71 8.42 -9.65 4.45
N LEU A 72 8.23 -9.68 5.77
CA LEU A 72 6.99 -10.12 6.39
C LEU A 72 5.82 -9.19 6.04
N ALA A 73 6.03 -7.87 6.06
CA ALA A 73 5.02 -6.91 5.67
C ALA A 73 4.71 -7.03 4.17
N ASN A 74 5.73 -7.23 3.34
CA ASN A 74 5.53 -7.43 1.90
C ASN A 74 4.65 -8.65 1.59
N ASP A 75 4.82 -9.73 2.35
CA ASP A 75 4.03 -10.95 2.16
C ASP A 75 2.62 -10.84 2.77
N ALA A 76 2.49 -10.16 3.91
CA ALA A 76 1.24 -10.09 4.67
C ALA A 76 0.28 -8.99 4.18
N LEU A 77 0.79 -7.96 3.54
CA LEU A 77 0.01 -6.78 3.15
C LEU A 77 -0.16 -6.72 1.63
N PRO A 78 -1.37 -6.40 1.13
CA PRO A 78 -1.60 -6.26 -0.30
C PRO A 78 -0.88 -5.03 -0.87
N ASP A 79 -0.64 -5.05 -2.19
CA ASP A 79 -0.15 -3.88 -2.90
C ASP A 79 -1.25 -2.82 -3.03
N VAL A 80 -0.92 -1.58 -2.67
CA VAL A 80 -1.85 -0.45 -2.73
C VAL A 80 -1.32 0.61 -3.67
N ALA A 81 -2.09 0.92 -4.71
CA ALA A 81 -1.76 1.99 -5.64
C ALA A 81 -2.17 3.36 -5.08
N ARG A 82 -1.45 4.39 -5.52
CA ARG A 82 -1.84 5.78 -5.26
C ARG A 82 -2.90 6.19 -6.27
N VAL A 83 -4.11 6.46 -5.79
CA VAL A 83 -5.24 6.85 -6.64
C VAL A 83 -5.99 8.04 -6.04
N PRO A 84 -6.70 8.82 -6.86
CA PRO A 84 -7.59 9.87 -6.35
C PRO A 84 -8.70 9.31 -5.47
N LEU A 85 -9.11 10.05 -4.46
CA LEU A 85 -10.14 9.62 -3.52
C LEU A 85 -11.45 9.15 -4.18
N PRO A 86 -12.01 9.84 -5.20
CA PRO A 86 -13.23 9.35 -5.85
C PRO A 86 -13.07 7.96 -6.48
N GLN A 87 -11.92 7.68 -7.09
CA GLN A 87 -11.64 6.37 -7.66
C GLN A 87 -11.53 5.30 -6.58
N ALA A 88 -10.81 5.59 -5.50
CA ALA A 88 -10.66 4.67 -4.39
C ALA A 88 -12.03 4.28 -3.77
N VAL A 89 -12.94 5.25 -3.65
CA VAL A 89 -14.29 4.99 -3.12
C VAL A 89 -15.12 4.12 -4.06
N VAL A 90 -15.06 4.37 -5.37
CA VAL A 90 -15.74 3.53 -6.38
C VAL A 90 -15.20 2.10 -6.33
N ASP A 91 -13.90 1.93 -6.25
CA ASP A 91 -13.26 0.60 -6.16
C ASP A 91 -13.68 -0.14 -4.90
N LEU A 92 -13.77 0.56 -3.76
CA LEU A 92 -14.26 -0.04 -2.51
C LEU A 92 -15.72 -0.49 -2.61
N LEU A 93 -16.60 0.33 -3.17
CA LEU A 93 -18.01 -0.04 -3.36
C LEU A 93 -18.13 -1.27 -4.26
N ALA A 94 -17.35 -1.34 -5.35
CA ALA A 94 -17.34 -2.51 -6.23
C ALA A 94 -16.87 -3.78 -5.52
N ALA A 95 -15.82 -3.68 -4.70
CA ALA A 95 -15.32 -4.82 -3.91
C ALA A 95 -16.34 -5.28 -2.86
N MET A 96 -17.01 -4.35 -2.20
CA MET A 96 -18.07 -4.67 -1.23
C MET A 96 -19.29 -5.32 -1.90
N ASP A 97 -19.68 -4.86 -3.09
CA ASP A 97 -20.75 -5.48 -3.85
C ASP A 97 -20.40 -6.91 -4.28
N ALA A 98 -19.15 -7.15 -4.66
CA ALA A 98 -18.69 -8.48 -5.06
C ALA A 98 -18.71 -9.48 -3.90
N ILE A 99 -18.35 -9.08 -2.68
CA ILE A 99 -18.30 -9.97 -1.50
C ILE A 99 -19.69 -10.22 -0.90
N GLN A 100 -20.64 -9.32 -1.09
CA GLN A 100 -21.96 -9.37 -0.44
C GLN A 100 -22.68 -10.72 -0.63
N PRO A 101 -22.78 -11.31 -1.84
CA PRO A 101 -23.45 -12.59 -2.02
C PRO A 101 -22.71 -13.76 -1.40
N MET A 102 -21.41 -13.62 -1.10
CA MET A 102 -20.55 -14.69 -0.56
C MET A 102 -20.59 -14.78 0.96
N ILE A 103 -21.15 -13.80 1.64
CA ILE A 103 -21.19 -13.76 3.13
C ILE A 103 -21.96 -14.95 3.71
N LYS A 104 -23.05 -15.35 3.07
CA LYS A 104 -23.84 -16.52 3.50
C LYS A 104 -23.06 -17.82 3.36
N GLU A 105 -22.33 -17.96 2.26
CA GLU A 105 -21.47 -19.13 2.01
C GLU A 105 -20.35 -19.21 3.03
N LEU A 106 -19.71 -18.09 3.33
CA LEU A 106 -18.67 -18.01 4.36
C LEU A 106 -19.22 -18.41 5.74
N LEU A 107 -20.42 -17.99 6.08
CA LEU A 107 -21.07 -18.36 7.32
C LEU A 107 -21.34 -19.88 7.41
N ILE A 108 -21.75 -20.49 6.31
CA ILE A 108 -21.99 -21.93 6.23
C ILE A 108 -20.68 -22.69 6.43
N ILE A 109 -19.60 -22.29 5.74
CA ILE A 109 -18.26 -22.90 5.89
C ILE A 109 -17.75 -22.77 7.33
N ALA A 110 -17.97 -21.61 7.97
CA ALA A 110 -17.46 -21.36 9.31
C ALA A 110 -18.23 -22.09 10.44
N ARG A 111 -19.34 -22.75 10.12
CA ARG A 111 -20.28 -23.30 11.12
C ARG A 111 -19.63 -24.31 12.07
N ASP A 112 -18.81 -25.19 11.55
CA ASP A 112 -18.17 -26.25 12.36
C ASP A 112 -16.73 -25.91 12.77
N GLY A 113 -16.21 -24.76 12.33
CA GLY A 113 -14.89 -24.26 12.68
C GLY A 113 -13.75 -24.88 11.85
N ALA A 114 -14.07 -25.58 10.77
CA ALA A 114 -13.08 -26.20 9.87
C ALA A 114 -13.45 -25.93 8.40
N VAL A 115 -12.47 -26.00 7.54
CA VAL A 115 -12.68 -25.96 6.08
C VAL A 115 -12.33 -27.35 5.55
N ASP A 116 -13.32 -28.06 5.06
CA ASP A 116 -13.11 -29.38 4.49
C ASP A 116 -12.62 -29.32 3.03
N GLU A 117 -12.32 -30.50 2.46
CA GLU A 117 -11.80 -30.58 1.10
C GLU A 117 -12.81 -30.08 0.05
N ALA A 118 -14.11 -30.29 0.28
CA ALA A 118 -15.15 -29.84 -0.64
C ALA A 118 -15.36 -28.31 -0.59
N GLU A 119 -15.06 -27.69 0.53
CA GLU A 119 -15.22 -26.25 0.77
C GLU A 119 -14.00 -25.41 0.37
N THR A 120 -12.83 -26.06 0.23
CA THR A 120 -11.54 -25.37 0.06
C THR A 120 -11.56 -24.40 -1.13
N VAL A 121 -12.03 -24.80 -2.30
CA VAL A 121 -12.02 -23.94 -3.50
C VAL A 121 -12.90 -22.71 -3.30
N LEU A 122 -14.10 -22.88 -2.76
CA LEU A 122 -15.01 -21.76 -2.49
C LEU A 122 -14.44 -20.84 -1.41
N PHE A 123 -13.84 -21.40 -0.37
CA PHE A 123 -13.22 -20.62 0.69
C PHE A 123 -12.06 -19.76 0.17
N GLU A 124 -11.19 -20.33 -0.67
CA GLU A 124 -10.10 -19.57 -1.30
C GLU A 124 -10.63 -18.43 -2.20
N ASP A 125 -11.69 -18.68 -2.99
CA ASP A 125 -12.33 -17.63 -3.80
C ASP A 125 -12.89 -16.50 -2.91
N ILE A 126 -13.49 -16.84 -1.76
CA ILE A 126 -13.98 -15.84 -0.80
C ILE A 126 -12.83 -15.05 -0.17
N LEU A 127 -11.71 -15.71 0.15
CA LEU A 127 -10.51 -15.03 0.65
C LEU A 127 -9.97 -14.01 -0.36
N ASP A 128 -9.95 -14.35 -1.64
CA ASP A 128 -9.54 -13.42 -2.70
C ASP A 128 -10.46 -12.19 -2.75
N ASP A 129 -11.77 -12.38 -2.67
CA ASP A 129 -12.73 -11.27 -2.63
C ASP A 129 -12.58 -10.41 -1.35
N LEU A 130 -12.30 -11.04 -0.21
CA LEU A 130 -11.99 -10.32 1.03
C LEU A 130 -10.70 -9.52 0.93
N GLU A 131 -9.67 -10.06 0.29
CA GLU A 131 -8.41 -9.34 0.04
C GLU A 131 -8.64 -8.13 -0.85
N ASP A 132 -9.51 -8.22 -1.85
CA ASP A 132 -9.91 -7.08 -2.69
C ASP A 132 -10.57 -5.98 -1.86
N VAL A 133 -11.41 -6.32 -0.89
CA VAL A 133 -12.02 -5.35 0.04
C VAL A 133 -10.94 -4.69 0.92
N VAL A 134 -10.00 -5.46 1.46
CA VAL A 134 -8.88 -4.92 2.26
C VAL A 134 -8.05 -3.96 1.43
N THR A 135 -7.67 -4.35 0.21
CA THR A 135 -6.89 -3.51 -0.71
C THR A 135 -7.61 -2.21 -1.03
N ALA A 136 -8.90 -2.29 -1.36
CA ALA A 136 -9.71 -1.11 -1.68
C ALA A 136 -9.91 -0.19 -0.47
N ALA A 137 -10.08 -0.74 0.72
CA ALA A 137 -10.18 0.04 1.96
C ALA A 137 -8.88 0.79 2.28
N LEU A 138 -7.73 0.13 2.10
CA LEU A 138 -6.42 0.77 2.24
C LEU A 138 -6.20 1.85 1.17
N ALA A 139 -6.64 1.63 -0.06
CA ALA A 139 -6.59 2.65 -1.11
C ALA A 139 -7.38 3.91 -0.74
N VAL A 140 -8.54 3.77 -0.10
CA VAL A 140 -9.31 4.92 0.45
C VAL A 140 -8.53 5.63 1.55
N LYS A 141 -7.95 4.86 2.48
CA LYS A 141 -7.16 5.42 3.58
C LYS A 141 -6.00 6.29 3.11
N TYR A 142 -5.32 5.86 2.06
CA TYR A 142 -4.10 6.48 1.53
C TYR A 142 -4.32 7.27 0.24
N ALA A 143 -5.57 7.47 -0.19
CA ALA A 143 -5.90 8.18 -1.42
C ALA A 143 -5.47 9.66 -1.39
N GLU A 144 -5.25 10.21 -2.57
CA GLU A 144 -5.04 11.64 -2.75
C GLU A 144 -6.33 12.40 -2.41
N ARG A 145 -6.21 13.40 -1.55
CA ARG A 145 -7.36 14.17 -1.05
C ARG A 145 -7.47 15.58 -1.62
N GLY A 146 -6.84 15.80 -2.78
CA GLY A 146 -6.84 17.09 -3.46
C GLY A 146 -5.64 17.93 -3.17
#